data_644b128628b4b33fe41d2a736b43e966
#
_entry.id   644b128628b4b33fe41d2a736b43e966
#
_cell.length_a   1.000
_cell.length_b   1.000
_cell.length_c   1.000
_cell.angle_alpha   90.00
_cell.angle_beta   90.00
_cell.angle_gamma   90.00
#
_symmetry.space_group_name_H-M   'P 1'
#
loop_
_entity.id
_entity.type
_entity.pdbx_description
1 polymer ?
#
loop_
_entity_poly.entity_id
_entity_poly.type
_entity_poly.pdbx_seq_one_letter_code
_entity_poly.pdbx_strand_id
1 'polypeptide(L)'
;MTGDVSQAPGRLAAVRARVAPRAVGGWFRAAPKTRLGGLVGVVALGASSFFGGLEPVDPLASVAPLRADTAVQAGPFALTLTGARTIDDLAPALSPDDDRNRLVGVVGTVENTSDLPVHTKLLTDAVHLHDAGVVDGFLPSVVFLLDSTRISVLNPGIEYEVALMWEQRRGVRRERITVQVDGYTWREDSFTPGFFDWRDPAPVARGPLLVKDVPPLEEES
;
A
#
# COMPACT_ATOMS: atom_id res chain seq x y z
N MET A 1 -56.00 -39.83 12.23
CA MET A 1 -55.72 -39.50 13.66
C MET A 1 -55.49 -38.02 13.70
N THR A 2 -56.51 -37.35 14.08
CA THR A 2 -56.76 -35.92 14.24
C THR A 2 -56.12 -35.48 15.56
N GLY A 3 -55.35 -34.44 15.53
CA GLY A 3 -54.86 -33.68 16.69
C GLY A 3 -55.09 -32.21 16.52
N ASP A 4 -56.19 -31.80 17.08
CA ASP A 4 -56.67 -30.44 17.23
C ASP A 4 -55.83 -29.70 18.28
N VAL A 5 -55.31 -28.50 18.02
CA VAL A 5 -54.66 -27.63 18.99
C VAL A 5 -55.33 -26.25 18.94
N SER A 6 -56.19 -26.09 19.93
CA SER A 6 -56.89 -24.92 20.34
C SER A 6 -56.09 -23.67 20.48
N GLN A 7 -56.51 -22.60 19.80
CA GLN A 7 -56.04 -21.21 19.99
C GLN A 7 -56.75 -20.59 21.20
N ALA A 8 -55.98 -19.92 22.07
CA ALA A 8 -56.50 -19.03 23.09
C ALA A 8 -56.07 -17.59 22.81
N PRO A 9 -56.93 -16.58 22.81
CA PRO A 9 -56.62 -15.19 22.55
C PRO A 9 -56.12 -14.48 23.80
N GLY A 10 -54.89 -14.03 23.81
CA GLY A 10 -54.33 -13.15 24.85
C GLY A 10 -54.77 -11.71 24.66
N ARG A 11 -55.44 -11.19 25.66
CA ARG A 11 -55.92 -9.81 25.75
C ARG A 11 -54.76 -8.83 25.89
N LEU A 12 -54.63 -7.89 24.94
CA LEU A 12 -53.78 -6.70 25.03
C LEU A 12 -54.43 -5.69 26.03
N ALA A 13 -53.84 -5.56 27.20
CA ALA A 13 -54.16 -4.50 28.16
C ALA A 13 -53.36 -3.23 27.77
N ALA A 14 -54.09 -2.22 27.29
CA ALA A 14 -53.53 -0.91 27.00
C ALA A 14 -53.27 -0.14 28.30
N VAL A 15 -52.02 0.01 28.67
CA VAL A 15 -51.55 0.89 29.76
C VAL A 15 -51.42 2.30 29.19
N ARG A 16 -52.43 3.16 29.45
CA ARG A 16 -52.32 4.59 29.22
C ARG A 16 -51.50 5.24 30.32
N ALA A 17 -50.22 5.49 30.07
CA ALA A 17 -49.37 6.33 30.91
C ALA A 17 -49.77 7.81 30.72
N ARG A 18 -50.33 8.42 31.74
CA ARG A 18 -50.55 9.87 31.81
C ARG A 18 -49.19 10.55 32.02
N VAL A 19 -48.72 11.26 31.02
CA VAL A 19 -47.57 12.16 31.15
C VAL A 19 -48.03 13.47 31.76
N ALA A 20 -47.65 13.74 32.99
CA ALA A 20 -47.82 15.03 33.64
C ALA A 20 -46.72 15.99 33.14
N PRO A 21 -47.05 17.28 32.88
CA PRO A 21 -46.05 18.25 32.48
C PRO A 21 -45.13 18.60 33.69
N ARG A 22 -43.90 18.11 33.70
CA ARG A 22 -42.89 18.55 34.66
C ARG A 22 -42.23 19.82 34.16
N ALA A 23 -42.25 20.82 35.02
CA ALA A 23 -41.71 22.15 34.83
C ALA A 23 -40.23 22.15 34.36
N VAL A 24 -39.99 22.87 33.27
CA VAL A 24 -38.67 23.05 32.60
C VAL A 24 -37.74 24.00 33.38
N GLY A 25 -37.98 24.27 34.64
CA GLY A 25 -37.29 25.31 35.42
C GLY A 25 -36.08 24.87 36.26
N GLY A 26 -35.68 23.58 36.25
CA GLY A 26 -34.65 23.08 37.19
C GLY A 26 -33.29 22.66 36.60
N TRP A 27 -33.07 22.81 35.30
CA TRP A 27 -31.92 22.13 34.59
C TRP A 27 -30.60 22.89 34.65
N PHE A 28 -30.58 24.12 35.12
CA PHE A 28 -29.34 24.93 35.09
C PHE A 28 -28.60 24.99 36.44
N ARG A 29 -29.02 24.32 37.51
CA ARG A 29 -28.39 24.44 38.83
C ARG A 29 -27.49 23.27 39.27
N ALA A 30 -27.31 22.22 38.46
CA ALA A 30 -26.41 21.11 38.77
C ALA A 30 -25.79 20.55 37.51
N ALA A 31 -24.99 21.36 36.81
CA ALA A 31 -24.12 20.82 35.76
C ALA A 31 -22.89 20.13 36.41
N PRO A 32 -22.74 18.82 36.34
CA PRO A 32 -21.53 18.16 36.85
C PRO A 32 -20.30 18.72 36.13
N LYS A 33 -19.20 18.90 36.83
CA LYS A 33 -17.92 19.46 36.35
C LYS A 33 -17.40 18.80 35.06
N THR A 34 -17.83 17.59 34.74
CA THR A 34 -17.56 16.86 33.49
C THR A 34 -18.14 17.52 32.25
N ARG A 35 -19.21 18.33 32.32
CA ARG A 35 -19.76 19.03 31.15
C ARG A 35 -18.98 20.29 30.78
N LEU A 36 -18.31 20.91 31.76
CA LEU A 36 -17.42 22.03 31.48
C LEU A 36 -16.16 21.57 30.72
N GLY A 37 -15.63 20.39 31.03
CA GLY A 37 -14.50 19.80 30.34
C GLY A 37 -14.78 19.51 28.85
N GLY A 38 -16.01 19.04 28.52
CA GLY A 38 -16.41 18.78 27.13
C GLY A 38 -16.49 20.06 26.29
N LEU A 39 -17.00 21.14 26.88
CA LEU A 39 -17.14 22.42 26.16
C LEU A 39 -15.75 23.09 25.94
N VAL A 40 -14.84 23.00 26.91
CA VAL A 40 -13.44 23.46 26.77
C VAL A 40 -12.71 22.63 25.72
N GLY A 41 -12.95 21.30 25.65
CA GLY A 41 -12.36 20.43 24.64
C GLY A 41 -12.78 20.80 23.22
N VAL A 42 -14.07 21.08 22.99
CA VAL A 42 -14.59 21.48 21.67
C VAL A 42 -14.07 22.86 21.25
N VAL A 43 -13.96 23.81 22.21
CA VAL A 43 -13.37 25.13 21.94
C VAL A 43 -11.87 25.03 21.66
N ALA A 44 -11.13 24.17 22.35
CA ALA A 44 -9.71 23.94 22.09
C ALA A 44 -9.47 23.27 20.72
N LEU A 45 -10.30 22.30 20.30
CA LEU A 45 -10.27 21.70 18.98
C LEU A 45 -10.66 22.70 17.89
N GLY A 46 -11.67 23.55 18.12
CA GLY A 46 -12.04 24.62 17.21
C GLY A 46 -10.97 25.72 17.09
N ALA A 47 -10.27 26.05 18.18
CA ALA A 47 -9.17 27.02 18.14
C ALA A 47 -7.94 26.45 17.43
N SER A 48 -7.60 25.17 17.63
CA SER A 48 -6.47 24.53 16.95
C SER A 48 -6.66 24.47 15.41
N SER A 49 -7.89 24.38 14.91
CA SER A 49 -8.17 24.48 13.47
C SER A 49 -7.88 25.88 12.90
N PHE A 50 -8.04 26.92 13.70
CA PHE A 50 -7.72 28.31 13.30
C PHE A 50 -6.19 28.60 13.29
N PHE A 51 -5.41 27.83 14.03
CA PHE A 51 -3.95 27.95 14.11
C PHE A 51 -3.19 26.96 13.22
N GLY A 52 -3.81 26.47 12.13
CA GLY A 52 -3.16 25.60 11.16
C GLY A 52 -3.05 24.12 11.58
N GLY A 53 -3.72 23.71 12.67
CA GLY A 53 -3.71 22.31 13.14
C GLY A 53 -4.46 21.31 12.25
N LEU A 54 -5.08 21.79 11.14
CA LEU A 54 -5.74 20.98 10.10
C LEU A 54 -5.18 21.33 8.71
N GLU A 55 -3.97 21.87 8.60
CA GLU A 55 -3.33 21.95 7.29
C GLU A 55 -3.20 20.53 6.74
N PRO A 56 -3.60 20.31 5.48
CA PRO A 56 -3.39 19.02 4.84
C PRO A 56 -1.88 18.74 4.84
N VAL A 57 -1.47 17.79 5.67
CA VAL A 57 -0.09 17.29 5.63
C VAL A 57 0.04 16.56 4.31
N ASP A 58 0.92 17.04 3.43
CA ASP A 58 1.29 16.31 2.24
C ASP A 58 1.93 14.99 2.70
N PRO A 59 1.28 13.84 2.48
CA PRO A 59 1.80 12.55 2.91
C PRO A 59 3.18 12.25 2.29
N LEU A 60 3.53 12.91 1.17
CA LEU A 60 4.83 12.78 0.53
C LEU A 60 5.91 13.65 1.19
N ALA A 61 5.55 14.66 1.98
CA ALA A 61 6.53 15.52 2.67
C ALA A 61 7.33 14.77 3.75
N SER A 62 6.82 13.64 4.24
CA SER A 62 7.48 12.79 5.25
C SER A 62 8.22 11.59 4.65
N VAL A 63 8.16 11.38 3.32
CA VAL A 63 8.77 10.24 2.65
C VAL A 63 10.29 10.44 2.55
N ALA A 64 11.06 9.41 2.94
CA ALA A 64 12.51 9.47 2.88
C ALA A 64 13.01 9.60 1.42
N PRO A 65 14.11 10.33 1.18
CA PRO A 65 14.70 10.39 -0.15
C PRO A 65 15.29 9.03 -0.53
N LEU A 66 14.79 8.44 -1.63
CA LEU A 66 15.40 7.26 -2.23
C LEU A 66 16.72 7.66 -2.89
N ARG A 67 17.79 6.97 -2.55
CA ARG A 67 19.12 7.13 -3.15
C ARG A 67 19.60 5.78 -3.64
N ALA A 68 20.31 5.78 -4.78
CA ALA A 68 21.00 4.57 -5.25
C ALA A 68 21.94 4.04 -4.17
N ASP A 69 22.07 2.73 -4.11
CA ASP A 69 22.97 2.00 -3.19
C ASP A 69 22.66 2.24 -1.70
N THR A 70 21.45 2.68 -1.38
CA THR A 70 21.00 2.89 0.01
C THR A 70 19.84 1.95 0.32
N ALA A 71 19.96 1.20 1.41
CA ALA A 71 18.94 0.26 1.84
C ALA A 71 17.66 0.98 2.29
N VAL A 72 16.52 0.44 1.89
CA VAL A 72 15.17 0.89 2.24
C VAL A 72 14.40 -0.29 2.82
N GLN A 73 13.84 -0.13 4.02
CA GLN A 73 12.94 -1.13 4.61
C GLN A 73 11.52 -0.90 4.11
N ALA A 74 10.91 -1.92 3.50
CA ALA A 74 9.60 -1.86 2.88
C ALA A 74 8.71 -3.05 3.32
N GLY A 75 8.30 -3.04 4.59
CA GLY A 75 7.57 -4.15 5.19
C GLY A 75 8.44 -5.41 5.29
N PRO A 76 8.10 -6.51 4.56
CA PRO A 76 8.90 -7.74 4.61
C PRO A 76 10.22 -7.64 3.83
N PHE A 77 10.48 -6.53 3.13
CA PHE A 77 11.63 -6.42 2.23
C PHE A 77 12.64 -5.40 2.72
N ALA A 78 13.92 -5.77 2.70
CA ALA A 78 15.04 -4.84 2.64
C ALA A 78 15.48 -4.71 1.18
N LEU A 79 15.41 -3.49 0.64
CA LEU A 79 15.68 -3.18 -0.77
C LEU A 79 16.88 -2.26 -0.89
N THR A 80 17.83 -2.58 -1.78
CA THR A 80 18.90 -1.66 -2.17
C THR A 80 18.88 -1.51 -3.68
N LEU A 81 18.34 -0.39 -4.17
CA LEU A 81 18.21 -0.13 -5.60
C LEU A 81 19.46 0.58 -6.12
N THR A 82 20.07 0.06 -7.17
CA THR A 82 21.34 0.59 -7.72
C THR A 82 21.11 1.49 -8.92
N GLY A 83 20.01 1.32 -9.66
CA GLY A 83 19.68 2.11 -10.83
C GLY A 83 18.54 1.51 -11.64
N ALA A 84 18.33 2.08 -12.82
CA ALA A 84 17.36 1.57 -13.78
C ALA A 84 18.05 1.22 -15.11
N ARG A 85 17.45 0.29 -15.84
CA ARG A 85 17.93 -0.21 -17.12
C ARG A 85 16.79 -0.25 -18.13
N THR A 86 17.11 0.01 -19.39
CA THR A 86 16.20 -0.29 -20.49
C THR A 86 16.83 -1.32 -21.42
N ILE A 87 16.03 -2.26 -21.88
CA ILE A 87 16.43 -3.32 -22.81
C ILE A 87 15.28 -3.58 -23.77
N ASP A 88 15.60 -3.89 -25.01
CA ASP A 88 14.56 -4.12 -26.03
C ASP A 88 13.78 -5.41 -25.75
N ASP A 89 14.50 -6.47 -25.39
CA ASP A 89 13.96 -7.79 -25.11
C ASP A 89 14.86 -8.55 -24.13
N LEU A 90 14.30 -9.44 -23.34
CA LEU A 90 14.97 -10.32 -22.41
C LEU A 90 14.56 -11.79 -22.64
N ALA A 91 14.25 -12.15 -23.91
CA ALA A 91 13.88 -13.52 -24.27
C ALA A 91 14.96 -14.53 -23.86
N PRO A 92 14.60 -15.76 -23.45
CA PRO A 92 13.22 -16.28 -23.36
C PRO A 92 12.50 -15.91 -22.05
N ALA A 93 13.15 -15.19 -21.14
CA ALA A 93 12.61 -14.94 -19.79
C ALA A 93 11.41 -13.99 -19.80
N LEU A 94 11.54 -12.88 -20.53
CA LEU A 94 10.53 -11.83 -20.59
C LEU A 94 10.67 -11.05 -21.89
N SER A 95 9.56 -10.87 -22.60
CA SER A 95 9.48 -10.01 -23.78
C SER A 95 8.37 -8.99 -23.58
N PRO A 96 8.43 -7.81 -24.24
CA PRO A 96 7.29 -6.91 -24.30
C PRO A 96 6.08 -7.61 -24.94
N ASP A 97 4.87 -7.24 -24.53
CA ASP A 97 3.64 -7.75 -25.15
C ASP A 97 3.42 -7.15 -26.56
N ASP A 98 4.00 -5.98 -26.83
CA ASP A 98 3.96 -5.30 -28.13
C ASP A 98 5.38 -4.98 -28.60
N ASP A 99 5.75 -5.43 -29.80
CA ASP A 99 7.08 -5.21 -30.41
C ASP A 99 7.48 -3.73 -30.54
N ARG A 100 6.52 -2.82 -30.47
CA ARG A 100 6.73 -1.36 -30.46
C ARG A 100 7.18 -0.83 -29.10
N ASN A 101 7.15 -1.65 -28.10
CA ASN A 101 7.57 -1.33 -26.74
C ASN A 101 8.96 -1.95 -26.44
N ARG A 102 9.45 -1.72 -25.26
CA ARG A 102 10.66 -2.30 -24.68
C ARG A 102 10.44 -2.56 -23.20
N LEU A 103 11.41 -3.15 -22.55
CA LEU A 103 11.40 -3.33 -21.10
C LEU A 103 12.15 -2.20 -20.41
N VAL A 104 11.65 -1.77 -19.26
CA VAL A 104 12.37 -0.93 -18.29
C VAL A 104 12.42 -1.69 -16.98
N GLY A 105 13.61 -1.78 -16.38
CA GLY A 105 13.82 -2.47 -15.12
C GLY A 105 14.50 -1.61 -14.08
N VAL A 106 14.14 -1.80 -12.82
CA VAL A 106 14.88 -1.29 -11.67
C VAL A 106 15.71 -2.43 -11.11
N VAL A 107 17.02 -2.22 -11.01
CA VAL A 107 18.00 -3.25 -10.58
C VAL A 107 18.49 -2.98 -9.17
N GLY A 108 18.76 -4.05 -8.44
CA GLY A 108 19.26 -3.96 -7.07
C GLY A 108 19.22 -5.30 -6.36
N THR A 109 19.36 -5.25 -5.04
CA THR A 109 19.19 -6.42 -4.17
C THR A 109 17.91 -6.33 -3.39
N VAL A 110 17.33 -7.49 -3.08
CA VAL A 110 16.17 -7.64 -2.21
C VAL A 110 16.41 -8.81 -1.26
N GLU A 111 16.15 -8.58 0.02
CA GLU A 111 16.09 -9.62 1.04
C GLU A 111 14.68 -9.67 1.62
N ASN A 112 14.14 -10.87 1.76
CA ASN A 112 12.93 -11.08 2.56
C ASN A 112 13.33 -11.18 4.03
N THR A 113 13.06 -10.12 4.80
CA THR A 113 13.39 -10.02 6.24
C THR A 113 12.31 -10.58 7.16
N SER A 114 11.22 -11.14 6.61
CA SER A 114 10.18 -11.82 7.38
C SER A 114 10.52 -13.31 7.60
N ASP A 115 9.78 -13.96 8.48
CA ASP A 115 9.96 -15.39 8.79
C ASP A 115 9.25 -16.32 7.79
N LEU A 116 8.49 -15.79 6.84
CA LEU A 116 7.69 -16.56 5.88
C LEU A 116 8.08 -16.24 4.43
N PRO A 117 8.02 -17.21 3.52
CA PRO A 117 8.17 -16.95 2.10
C PRO A 117 7.12 -15.93 1.61
N VAL A 118 7.54 -14.96 0.79
CA VAL A 118 6.69 -13.90 0.26
C VAL A 118 6.67 -13.94 -1.26
N HIS A 119 5.49 -13.83 -1.86
CA HIS A 119 5.35 -13.73 -3.30
C HIS A 119 5.92 -12.42 -3.85
N THR A 120 6.65 -12.52 -4.97
CA THR A 120 7.24 -11.35 -5.63
C THR A 120 6.21 -10.33 -6.13
N LYS A 121 4.94 -10.74 -6.26
CA LYS A 121 3.85 -9.80 -6.53
C LYS A 121 3.78 -8.68 -5.48
N LEU A 122 3.95 -9.00 -4.19
CA LEU A 122 3.96 -7.98 -3.14
C LEU A 122 5.12 -6.99 -3.33
N LEU A 123 6.29 -7.46 -3.79
CA LEU A 123 7.42 -6.62 -4.10
C LEU A 123 7.16 -5.73 -5.32
N THR A 124 6.57 -6.28 -6.40
CA THR A 124 6.23 -5.48 -7.59
C THR A 124 5.12 -4.47 -7.33
N ASP A 125 4.19 -4.79 -6.44
CA ASP A 125 3.15 -3.86 -5.98
C ASP A 125 3.71 -2.76 -5.05
N ALA A 126 4.87 -2.98 -4.41
CA ALA A 126 5.54 -2.01 -3.56
C ALA A 126 6.36 -0.97 -4.34
N VAL A 127 6.75 -1.25 -5.59
CA VAL A 127 7.66 -0.39 -6.35
C VAL A 127 6.92 0.26 -7.51
N HIS A 128 6.87 1.58 -7.53
CA HIS A 128 6.17 2.37 -8.54
C HIS A 128 7.15 3.21 -9.35
N LEU A 129 7.02 3.15 -10.67
CA LEU A 129 7.79 3.96 -11.60
C LEU A 129 6.96 5.17 -12.06
N HIS A 130 7.42 6.37 -11.75
CA HIS A 130 6.81 7.61 -12.21
C HIS A 130 7.58 8.15 -13.40
N ASP A 131 6.88 8.73 -14.38
CA ASP A 131 7.45 9.34 -15.60
C ASP A 131 8.26 8.39 -16.50
N ALA A 132 8.17 7.07 -16.22
CA ALA A 132 8.89 6.05 -16.97
C ALA A 132 8.19 5.64 -18.29
N GLY A 133 6.95 6.05 -18.52
CA GLY A 133 6.17 5.63 -19.69
C GLY A 133 5.79 4.15 -19.68
N VAL A 134 5.60 3.60 -18.50
CA VAL A 134 5.13 2.22 -18.30
C VAL A 134 3.78 2.02 -18.99
N VAL A 135 3.57 0.86 -19.57
CA VAL A 135 2.34 0.46 -20.22
C VAL A 135 1.34 -0.04 -19.21
N ASP A 136 0.13 0.50 -19.22
CA ASP A 136 -0.94 0.06 -18.33
C ASP A 136 -1.37 -1.39 -18.67
N GLY A 137 -1.61 -2.17 -17.62
CA GLY A 137 -2.06 -3.57 -17.77
C GLY A 137 -0.93 -4.59 -17.89
N PHE A 138 0.31 -4.19 -18.13
CA PHE A 138 1.45 -5.10 -18.08
C PHE A 138 1.70 -5.55 -16.63
N LEU A 139 1.87 -6.86 -16.42
CA LEU A 139 2.15 -7.43 -15.11
C LEU A 139 3.68 -7.41 -14.87
N PRO A 140 4.17 -6.62 -13.91
CA PRO A 140 5.58 -6.56 -13.61
C PRO A 140 6.13 -7.94 -13.22
N SER A 141 7.37 -8.18 -13.59
CA SER A 141 8.05 -9.44 -13.30
C SER A 141 9.35 -9.19 -12.54
N VAL A 142 9.73 -10.11 -11.66
CA VAL A 142 11.03 -10.12 -10.98
C VAL A 142 11.89 -11.19 -11.63
N VAL A 143 13.09 -10.81 -12.06
CA VAL A 143 14.05 -11.72 -12.69
C VAL A 143 15.39 -11.66 -11.95
N PHE A 144 16.10 -12.77 -11.88
CA PHE A 144 17.50 -12.80 -11.42
C PHE A 144 18.41 -12.07 -12.41
N LEU A 145 19.35 -11.30 -11.90
CA LEU A 145 20.34 -10.64 -12.76
C LEU A 145 21.34 -11.64 -13.38
N LEU A 146 21.58 -12.77 -12.71
CA LEU A 146 22.59 -13.74 -13.13
C LEU A 146 22.20 -14.49 -14.42
N ASP A 147 20.94 -14.92 -14.52
CA ASP A 147 20.50 -15.83 -15.59
C ASP A 147 19.14 -15.43 -16.19
N SER A 148 18.62 -14.29 -15.79
CA SER A 148 17.30 -13.77 -16.21
C SER A 148 16.10 -14.68 -15.86
N THR A 149 16.27 -15.67 -14.98
CA THR A 149 15.17 -16.54 -14.55
C THR A 149 14.13 -15.74 -13.75
N ARG A 150 12.85 -15.96 -14.02
CA ARG A 150 11.76 -15.35 -13.26
C ARG A 150 11.67 -15.93 -11.87
N ILE A 151 11.46 -15.05 -10.88
CA ILE A 151 11.25 -15.42 -9.48
C ILE A 151 9.81 -15.13 -9.12
N SER A 152 9.14 -16.07 -8.48
CA SER A 152 7.79 -15.91 -7.97
C SER A 152 7.71 -15.82 -6.44
N VAL A 153 8.73 -16.30 -5.73
CA VAL A 153 8.76 -16.35 -4.26
C VAL A 153 10.15 -15.97 -3.77
N LEU A 154 10.21 -15.13 -2.74
CA LEU A 154 11.40 -14.76 -1.99
C LEU A 154 11.39 -15.50 -0.65
N ASN A 155 12.39 -16.33 -0.41
CA ASN A 155 12.54 -17.06 0.85
C ASN A 155 13.16 -16.16 1.93
N PRO A 156 12.84 -16.40 3.22
CA PRO A 156 13.37 -15.64 4.34
C PRO A 156 14.91 -15.65 4.41
N GLY A 157 15.49 -14.49 4.72
CA GLY A 157 16.90 -14.31 4.99
C GLY A 157 17.85 -14.56 3.80
N ILE A 158 17.31 -14.63 2.58
CA ILE A 158 18.11 -14.77 1.35
C ILE A 158 18.11 -13.44 0.61
N GLU A 159 19.29 -12.92 0.33
CA GLU A 159 19.49 -11.79 -0.56
C GLU A 159 19.53 -12.24 -2.02
N TYR A 160 18.78 -11.57 -2.86
CA TYR A 160 18.65 -11.84 -4.29
C TYR A 160 19.06 -10.61 -5.09
N GLU A 161 19.95 -10.78 -6.06
CA GLU A 161 20.23 -9.76 -7.07
C GLU A 161 19.17 -9.84 -8.18
N VAL A 162 18.35 -8.79 -8.30
CA VAL A 162 17.16 -8.84 -9.16
C VAL A 162 17.00 -7.59 -10.02
N ALA A 163 16.24 -7.76 -11.11
CA ALA A 163 15.59 -6.67 -11.81
C ALA A 163 14.06 -6.81 -11.69
N LEU A 164 13.40 -5.74 -11.29
CA LEU A 164 11.96 -5.59 -11.39
C LEU A 164 11.67 -4.96 -12.74
N MET A 165 10.91 -5.66 -13.59
CA MET A 165 10.75 -5.34 -15.00
C MET A 165 9.33 -4.94 -15.34
N TRP A 166 9.17 -3.87 -16.09
CA TRP A 166 7.92 -3.37 -16.66
C TRP A 166 8.04 -3.18 -18.15
N GLU A 167 6.93 -3.21 -18.88
CA GLU A 167 6.88 -2.80 -20.25
C GLU A 167 6.83 -1.26 -20.36
N GLN A 168 7.63 -0.69 -21.26
CA GLN A 168 7.77 0.74 -21.47
C GLN A 168 7.52 1.08 -22.95
N ARG A 169 6.80 2.17 -23.21
CA ARG A 169 6.69 2.72 -24.57
C ARG A 169 8.06 3.14 -25.08
N ARG A 170 8.50 2.59 -26.20
CA ARG A 170 9.86 2.82 -26.77
C ARG A 170 10.15 4.29 -27.06
N GLY A 171 9.13 5.09 -27.38
CA GLY A 171 9.27 6.54 -27.60
C GLY A 171 9.63 7.35 -26.36
N VAL A 172 9.49 6.78 -25.15
CA VAL A 172 9.82 7.47 -23.90
C VAL A 172 11.27 7.20 -23.55
N ARG A 173 12.11 8.24 -23.67
CA ARG A 173 13.52 8.20 -23.25
C ARG A 173 13.72 9.13 -22.07
N ARG A 174 14.29 8.62 -20.99
CA ARG A 174 14.58 9.38 -19.78
C ARG A 174 15.98 9.02 -19.28
N GLU A 175 16.75 10.02 -18.91
CA GLU A 175 18.04 9.81 -18.22
C GLU A 175 17.83 9.43 -16.76
N ARG A 176 16.67 9.78 -16.21
CA ARG A 176 16.28 9.46 -14.85
C ARG A 176 14.78 9.16 -14.81
N ILE A 177 14.41 8.24 -13.96
CA ILE A 177 13.01 7.95 -13.60
C ILE A 177 12.85 8.13 -12.09
N THR A 178 11.68 8.60 -11.67
CA THR A 178 11.34 8.68 -10.25
C THR A 178 10.80 7.33 -9.82
N VAL A 179 11.43 6.74 -8.80
CA VAL A 179 10.98 5.49 -8.18
C VAL A 179 10.42 5.81 -6.80
N GLN A 180 9.26 5.25 -6.49
CA GLN A 180 8.66 5.27 -5.16
C GLN A 180 8.63 3.82 -4.65
N VAL A 181 8.95 3.66 -3.38
CA VAL A 181 8.86 2.39 -2.67
C VAL A 181 7.82 2.55 -1.57
N ASP A 182 6.84 1.67 -1.56
CA ASP A 182 5.84 1.58 -0.52
C ASP A 182 6.22 0.46 0.47
N GLY A 183 6.06 0.74 1.76
CA GLY A 183 6.22 -0.25 2.83
C GLY A 183 4.87 -0.80 3.24
N TYR A 184 4.88 -2.04 3.76
CA TYR A 184 3.69 -2.71 4.28
C TYR A 184 3.74 -2.87 5.78
N THR A 185 2.57 -3.01 6.40
CA THR A 185 2.41 -3.32 7.82
C THR A 185 1.88 -4.74 7.98
N TRP A 186 2.52 -5.54 8.85
CA TRP A 186 2.03 -6.87 9.22
C TRP A 186 0.92 -6.72 10.24
N ARG A 187 -0.29 -7.15 9.90
CA ARG A 187 -1.44 -7.05 10.80
C ARG A 187 -2.50 -8.11 10.54
N GLU A 188 -3.35 -8.29 11.55
CA GLU A 188 -4.49 -9.19 11.46
C GLU A 188 -5.54 -8.67 10.48
N ASP A 189 -6.11 -9.60 9.71
CA ASP A 189 -7.22 -9.30 8.82
C ASP A 189 -8.48 -8.94 9.59
N SER A 190 -9.13 -7.83 9.23
CA SER A 190 -10.33 -7.35 9.92
C SER A 190 -11.54 -8.25 9.73
N PHE A 191 -11.56 -9.10 8.71
CA PHE A 191 -12.67 -9.98 8.36
C PHE A 191 -12.41 -11.45 8.73
N THR A 192 -11.13 -11.81 8.93
CA THR A 192 -10.72 -13.20 9.21
C THR A 192 -9.84 -13.23 10.46
N PRO A 193 -10.42 -13.31 11.66
CA PRO A 193 -9.66 -13.36 12.91
C PRO A 193 -8.61 -14.49 12.92
N GLY A 194 -7.41 -14.17 13.39
CA GLY A 194 -6.27 -15.07 13.41
C GLY A 194 -5.49 -15.19 12.09
N PHE A 195 -5.94 -14.52 11.03
CA PHE A 195 -5.21 -14.43 9.77
C PHE A 195 -4.42 -13.13 9.70
N PHE A 196 -3.12 -13.21 9.54
CA PHE A 196 -2.21 -12.07 9.41
C PHE A 196 -1.66 -11.98 8.00
N ASP A 197 -1.51 -10.74 7.51
CA ASP A 197 -0.98 -10.48 6.17
C ASP A 197 -0.30 -9.09 6.12
N TRP A 198 0.50 -8.87 5.06
CA TRP A 198 1.12 -7.60 4.74
C TRP A 198 0.12 -6.69 4.04
N ARG A 199 -0.22 -5.57 4.67
CA ARG A 199 -1.30 -4.66 4.26
C ARG A 199 -0.89 -3.20 4.40
N ASP A 200 -1.81 -2.33 3.97
CA ASP A 200 -1.72 -0.88 4.08
C ASP A 200 -0.43 -0.33 3.47
N PRO A 201 -0.22 -0.50 2.15
CA PRO A 201 0.92 0.09 1.50
C PRO A 201 0.95 1.60 1.72
N ALA A 202 2.11 2.11 2.12
CA ALA A 202 2.34 3.54 2.31
C ALA A 202 3.74 3.91 1.82
N PRO A 203 3.93 5.08 1.18
CA PRO A 203 5.24 5.50 0.69
C PRO A 203 6.27 5.61 1.83
N VAL A 204 7.38 4.89 1.71
CA VAL A 204 8.51 4.93 2.66
C VAL A 204 9.73 5.61 2.07
N ALA A 205 9.93 5.51 0.74
CA ALA A 205 11.01 6.19 0.06
C ALA A 205 10.62 6.62 -1.35
N ARG A 206 11.15 7.76 -1.82
CA ARG A 206 10.95 8.24 -3.19
C ARG A 206 12.14 9.05 -3.68
N GLY A 207 12.57 8.81 -4.92
CA GLY A 207 13.68 9.57 -5.50
C GLY A 207 14.01 9.16 -6.93
N PRO A 208 14.91 9.91 -7.59
CA PRO A 208 15.32 9.63 -8.95
C PRO A 208 16.39 8.54 -9.00
N LEU A 209 16.26 7.61 -9.96
CA LEU A 209 17.32 6.68 -10.35
C LEU A 209 17.79 6.97 -11.78
N LEU A 210 19.09 6.83 -12.02
CA LEU A 210 19.69 6.93 -13.36
C LEU A 210 19.27 5.74 -14.21
N VAL A 211 18.91 6.01 -15.46
CA VAL A 211 18.57 5.00 -16.47
C VAL A 211 19.77 4.79 -17.38
N LYS A 212 20.15 3.54 -17.59
CA LYS A 212 21.16 3.15 -18.56
C LYS A 212 20.53 2.23 -19.61
N ASP A 213 20.74 2.51 -20.87
CA ASP A 213 20.39 1.58 -21.96
C ASP A 213 21.35 0.38 -21.92
N VAL A 214 20.80 -0.82 -21.99
CA VAL A 214 21.57 -2.05 -22.17
C VAL A 214 21.59 -2.35 -23.68
N PRO A 215 22.77 -2.43 -24.30
CA PRO A 215 22.85 -2.81 -25.71
C PRO A 215 22.28 -4.23 -25.91
N PRO A 216 21.74 -4.54 -27.09
CA PRO A 216 21.35 -5.91 -27.43
C PRO A 216 22.53 -6.86 -27.22
N LEU A 217 22.25 -8.06 -26.74
CA LEU A 217 23.26 -9.11 -26.71
C LEU A 217 23.71 -9.36 -28.14
N GLU A 218 25.01 -9.15 -28.42
CA GLU A 218 25.57 -9.54 -29.71
C GLU A 218 25.47 -11.06 -29.80
N GLU A 219 24.70 -11.57 -30.77
CA GLU A 219 24.70 -13.00 -31.09
C GLU A 219 26.12 -13.35 -31.55
N GLU A 220 26.88 -14.06 -30.75
CA GLU A 220 28.15 -14.66 -31.20
C GLU A 220 27.86 -15.65 -32.35
N SER A 221 28.23 -15.23 -33.54
CA SER A 221 28.05 -15.98 -34.78
C SER A 221 29.07 -17.11 -34.88
#